data_7d31ad24bf68a8ff0725aa41a9068662
#
_entry.id   7d31ad24bf68a8ff0725aa41a9068662
#
_cell.length_a   1.000
_cell.length_b   1.000
_cell.length_c   1.000
_cell.angle_alpha   90.00
_cell.angle_beta   90.00
_cell.angle_gamma   90.00
#
_symmetry.space_group_name_H-M   'P 1'
#
loop_
_entity.id
_entity.type
_entity.pdbx_description
1 polymer ?
#
loop_
_entity_poly.entity_id
_entity_poly.type
_entity_poly.pdbx_seq_one_letter_code
_entity_poly.pdbx_strand_id
1 'polypeptide(L)'
;KLSERFAIRGRAYSDALPPEAPDYGGIEAEIESTPRRLLRRVKVVAPHEMTAFARTSGDFNPIHTSHRGAAVSGLAAPLVHGMWLSAAAEHAAIAESSAGLGDRVTEFTATMLSPVLPGQEVTFTVERKGIDSRPGNGEVREVMATVDGEPVLQATAVIAAPTTFYAFPGQGIQSKGMGLEARTNSAAARSVWDEADRVTRENLGFSVLAIVRDNPTEVTVKGRRFHHPEGVLNLTQFTQVSMATLGLAQAAELREAGVMDEEAYFAGHSVGEYNALAAFAGVLDAAAVLEVVYHRGLTMHSLVPRDENGRSNYGLAALRPDKCGVAESDVEEFVNGIAEKSGEFLEVVNHNLAGKQYAVAGTVAGLKALQAAANEAAPDGKAYVRIPGIDVPFHSAVLRDGVDEFRGHLDRLLPDEVDPEALVGRYIPNLTATQFALTEEFVRQMAEVAESKILDDILADFGAAAAKPGRLARTLLVELLAWQFCSPVRWIETQDLVMGDLDVNRIIEVGVGTAPTIANLAARTASLPRHADRD
;
A
#
# COMPACT_ATOMS: atom_id res chain seq x y z
N LYS A 1 14.34 25.94 8.80
CA LYS A 1 14.89 27.32 8.80
C LYS A 1 13.75 28.27 9.08
N LEU A 2 13.83 29.08 10.16
CA LEU A 2 12.84 30.10 10.51
C LEU A 2 13.38 31.45 10.09
N SER A 3 12.55 32.25 9.40
CA SER A 3 12.84 33.63 9.06
C SER A 3 11.67 34.53 9.44
N GLU A 4 11.93 35.64 10.13
CA GLU A 4 10.92 36.60 10.55
C GLU A 4 11.27 37.97 10.04
N ARG A 5 10.26 38.73 9.58
CA ARG A 5 10.38 40.12 9.18
C ARG A 5 9.47 40.98 10.05
N PHE A 6 10.00 42.05 10.58
CA PHE A 6 9.27 43.00 11.39
C PHE A 6 9.21 44.38 10.72
N ALA A 7 8.03 44.97 10.67
CA ALA A 7 7.86 46.37 10.30
C ALA A 7 7.80 47.21 11.58
N ILE A 8 8.71 48.17 11.70
CA ILE A 8 8.72 49.17 12.80
C ILE A 8 8.04 50.43 12.29
N ARG A 9 6.83 50.69 12.80
CA ARG A 9 6.09 51.90 12.44
C ARG A 9 6.59 53.12 13.24
N GLY A 10 6.63 54.27 12.60
CA GLY A 10 6.96 55.55 13.25
C GLY A 10 8.44 55.81 13.47
N ARG A 11 9.36 55.02 12.95
CA ARG A 11 10.78 55.34 12.92
C ARG A 11 11.16 56.01 11.61
N ALA A 12 11.92 57.10 11.71
CA ALA A 12 12.60 57.65 10.54
C ALA A 12 13.62 56.65 9.99
N TYR A 13 13.76 56.55 8.68
CA TYR A 13 14.78 55.74 8.01
C TYR A 13 16.17 56.08 8.58
N SER A 14 16.95 55.06 8.87
CA SER A 14 18.35 55.22 9.22
C SER A 14 19.20 54.83 7.99
N ASP A 15 19.99 55.77 7.50
CA ASP A 15 20.94 55.55 6.39
C ASP A 15 22.02 54.50 6.71
N ALA A 16 22.04 54.01 7.95
CA ALA A 16 22.96 52.96 8.39
C ALA A 16 22.42 51.50 8.16
N LEU A 17 21.18 51.34 7.70
CA LEU A 17 20.65 50.01 7.35
C LEU A 17 20.93 49.71 5.87
N PRO A 18 21.34 48.49 5.53
CA PRO A 18 21.51 48.14 4.14
C PRO A 18 20.20 48.37 3.38
N PRO A 19 20.26 48.93 2.16
CA PRO A 19 19.09 49.27 1.37
C PRO A 19 18.21 48.09 0.98
N GLU A 20 18.75 46.89 1.03
CA GLU A 20 18.02 45.65 0.80
C GLU A 20 18.27 44.70 1.95
N ALA A 21 17.22 44.39 2.72
CA ALA A 21 17.27 43.22 3.57
C ALA A 21 17.33 41.97 2.64
N PRO A 22 18.28 41.04 2.85
CA PRO A 22 18.31 39.81 2.08
C PRO A 22 16.92 39.17 2.12
N ASP A 23 16.47 38.64 0.99
CA ASP A 23 15.20 37.94 0.93
C ASP A 23 15.35 36.58 1.64
N TYR A 24 15.07 36.57 2.93
CA TYR A 24 15.10 35.38 3.75
C TYR A 24 13.70 34.79 3.81
N GLY A 25 13.51 33.76 3.00
CA GLY A 25 12.38 32.87 3.20
C GLY A 25 11.09 33.32 2.49
N GLY A 26 10.93 32.85 1.32
CA GLY A 26 9.66 32.51 0.69
C GLY A 26 9.52 31.00 0.65
N ILE A 27 8.38 30.53 0.23
CA ILE A 27 8.22 29.15 -0.24
C ILE A 27 9.03 29.03 -1.52
N GLU A 28 9.94 28.06 -1.55
CA GLU A 28 10.76 27.78 -2.75
C GLU A 28 10.04 26.82 -3.71
N ALA A 29 8.72 26.60 -3.55
CA ALA A 29 7.92 25.64 -4.29
C ALA A 29 7.96 25.86 -5.80
N GLU A 30 8.21 24.80 -6.54
CA GLU A 30 8.00 24.72 -7.98
C GLU A 30 6.55 24.34 -8.26
N ILE A 31 5.66 25.35 -8.27
CA ILE A 31 4.23 25.15 -8.26
C ILE A 31 3.70 24.92 -9.67
N GLU A 32 3.19 23.71 -9.91
CA GLU A 32 2.27 23.43 -11.01
C GLU A 32 0.86 23.86 -10.61
N SER A 33 0.33 24.85 -11.32
CA SER A 33 -1.01 25.39 -11.05
C SER A 33 -2.08 24.36 -11.40
N THR A 34 -2.94 24.04 -10.45
CA THR A 34 -4.14 23.24 -10.65
C THR A 34 -5.39 24.11 -10.50
N PRO A 35 -6.58 23.70 -11.01
CA PRO A 35 -7.80 24.43 -10.69
C PRO A 35 -7.96 24.61 -9.20
N ARG A 36 -8.20 25.86 -8.74
CA ARG A 36 -8.41 26.15 -7.32
C ARG A 36 -9.57 25.33 -6.78
N ARG A 37 -9.40 24.72 -5.62
CA ARG A 37 -10.42 23.92 -4.96
C ARG A 37 -10.49 24.34 -3.50
N LEU A 38 -11.69 24.74 -3.07
CA LEU A 38 -11.98 24.91 -1.66
C LEU A 38 -11.89 23.55 -0.95
N LEU A 39 -10.98 23.44 0.01
CA LEU A 39 -10.81 22.24 0.82
C LEU A 39 -11.68 22.32 2.06
N ARG A 40 -11.61 23.46 2.80
CA ARG A 40 -12.37 23.63 4.04
C ARG A 40 -12.52 25.12 4.44
N ARG A 41 -13.47 25.33 5.36
CA ARG A 41 -13.59 26.57 6.12
C ARG A 41 -13.67 26.23 7.60
N VAL A 42 -12.80 26.86 8.40
CA VAL A 42 -12.73 26.64 9.84
C VAL A 42 -12.98 27.98 10.54
N LYS A 43 -13.81 28.01 11.57
CA LYS A 43 -14.06 29.17 12.40
C LYS A 43 -13.48 28.94 13.78
N VAL A 44 -12.70 29.87 14.24
CA VAL A 44 -12.05 29.85 15.56
C VAL A 44 -12.27 31.18 16.26
N VAL A 45 -12.67 31.14 17.51
CA VAL A 45 -12.73 32.36 18.34
C VAL A 45 -11.34 32.60 18.90
N ALA A 46 -10.79 33.79 18.62
CA ALA A 46 -9.51 34.18 19.18
C ALA A 46 -9.59 34.23 20.72
N PRO A 47 -8.54 33.85 21.45
CA PRO A 47 -8.56 33.88 22.92
C PRO A 47 -8.95 35.24 23.46
N HIS A 48 -9.73 35.26 24.53
CA HIS A 48 -10.14 36.52 25.19
C HIS A 48 -8.97 37.23 25.87
N GLU A 49 -7.88 36.51 26.18
CA GLU A 49 -6.62 37.05 26.66
C GLU A 49 -5.44 36.22 26.14
N MET A 50 -4.29 36.88 26.00
CA MET A 50 -3.11 36.25 25.37
C MET A 50 -2.03 35.82 26.36
N THR A 51 -2.31 35.85 27.68
CA THR A 51 -1.32 35.52 28.71
C THR A 51 -0.83 34.06 28.62
N ALA A 52 -1.73 33.15 28.34
CA ALA A 52 -1.36 31.73 28.16
C ALA A 52 -0.43 31.53 26.95
N PHE A 53 -0.73 32.13 25.83
CA PHE A 53 0.11 32.09 24.64
C PHE A 53 1.46 32.79 24.86
N ALA A 54 1.47 33.94 25.55
CA ALA A 54 2.72 34.64 25.91
C ALA A 54 3.66 33.75 26.74
N ARG A 55 3.11 32.95 27.67
CA ARG A 55 3.91 32.00 28.46
C ARG A 55 4.47 30.86 27.61
N THR A 56 3.73 30.37 26.64
CA THR A 56 4.15 29.29 25.75
C THR A 56 5.16 29.76 24.71
N SER A 57 4.94 30.93 24.10
CA SER A 57 5.80 31.50 23.05
C SER A 57 7.02 32.25 23.58
N GLY A 58 6.99 32.68 24.84
CA GLY A 58 7.98 33.59 25.42
C GLY A 58 7.80 35.08 25.00
N ASP A 59 6.76 35.40 24.21
CA ASP A 59 6.49 36.76 23.79
C ASP A 59 5.56 37.47 24.77
N PHE A 60 6.18 38.19 25.70
CA PHE A 60 5.50 39.03 26.70
C PHE A 60 5.35 40.48 26.28
N ASN A 61 5.37 40.80 24.99
CA ASN A 61 5.16 42.14 24.52
C ASN A 61 3.84 42.70 25.07
N PRO A 62 3.88 43.84 25.82
CA PRO A 62 2.69 44.39 26.51
C PRO A 62 1.53 44.76 25.60
N ILE A 63 1.76 44.93 24.30
CA ILE A 63 0.67 45.22 23.34
C ILE A 63 -0.33 44.06 23.23
N HIS A 64 0.07 42.83 23.63
CA HIS A 64 -0.76 41.63 23.59
C HIS A 64 -1.40 41.30 24.94
N THR A 65 -0.78 41.75 26.04
CA THR A 65 -1.14 41.26 27.39
C THR A 65 -1.65 42.36 28.33
N SER A 66 -1.60 43.65 27.92
CA SER A 66 -1.94 44.77 28.79
C SER A 66 -2.66 45.88 28.04
N HIS A 67 -3.84 46.30 28.54
CA HIS A 67 -4.55 47.48 28.03
C HIS A 67 -3.71 48.77 28.10
N ARG A 68 -2.91 48.91 29.17
CA ARG A 68 -2.00 50.06 29.29
C ARG A 68 -0.88 50.03 28.26
N GLY A 69 -0.30 48.83 28.02
CA GLY A 69 0.72 48.66 27.00
C GLY A 69 0.19 48.93 25.60
N ALA A 70 -1.00 48.45 25.29
CA ALA A 70 -1.69 48.72 24.03
C ALA A 70 -1.96 50.23 23.83
N ALA A 71 -2.49 50.91 24.85
CA ALA A 71 -2.77 52.33 24.79
C ALA A 71 -1.50 53.20 24.58
N VAL A 72 -0.38 52.85 25.24
CA VAL A 72 0.91 53.53 25.02
C VAL A 72 1.41 53.36 23.58
N SER A 73 1.06 52.23 22.95
CA SER A 73 1.38 51.95 21.54
C SER A 73 0.35 52.52 20.55
N GLY A 74 -0.62 53.31 21.03
CA GLY A 74 -1.66 53.90 20.19
C GLY A 74 -2.75 52.92 19.74
N LEU A 75 -2.91 51.80 20.43
CA LEU A 75 -3.92 50.78 20.15
C LEU A 75 -5.10 50.93 21.11
N ALA A 76 -6.31 50.72 20.62
CA ALA A 76 -7.53 50.80 21.40
C ALA A 76 -7.69 49.64 22.43
N ALA A 77 -7.12 48.50 22.14
CA ALA A 77 -7.14 47.29 22.97
C ALA A 77 -5.91 46.40 22.70
N PRO A 78 -5.58 45.46 23.59
CA PRO A 78 -4.58 44.43 23.29
C PRO A 78 -4.90 43.69 22.01
N LEU A 79 -3.85 43.26 21.30
CA LEU A 79 -3.97 42.52 20.05
C LEU A 79 -3.73 41.02 20.30
N VAL A 80 -4.36 40.18 19.49
CA VAL A 80 -3.96 38.79 19.37
C VAL A 80 -2.52 38.72 18.83
N HIS A 81 -1.71 37.80 19.36
CA HIS A 81 -0.37 37.59 18.82
C HIS A 81 -0.45 37.14 17.36
N GLY A 82 0.33 37.75 16.47
CA GLY A 82 0.43 37.32 15.08
C GLY A 82 0.82 35.87 14.92
N MET A 83 1.75 35.40 15.77
CA MET A 83 2.18 33.98 15.76
C MET A 83 1.08 33.00 16.21
N TRP A 84 0.15 33.44 17.09
CA TRP A 84 -1.03 32.62 17.38
C TRP A 84 -1.93 32.44 16.13
N LEU A 85 -2.13 33.57 15.42
CA LEU A 85 -2.93 33.56 14.20
C LEU A 85 -2.26 32.72 13.09
N SER A 86 -0.92 32.79 13.00
CA SER A 86 -0.11 31.95 12.09
C SER A 86 -0.24 30.49 12.41
N ALA A 87 -0.09 30.10 13.69
CA ALA A 87 -0.24 28.69 14.11
C ALA A 87 -1.67 28.18 13.88
N ALA A 88 -2.69 29.03 14.12
CA ALA A 88 -4.08 28.66 13.82
C ALA A 88 -4.31 28.47 12.30
N ALA A 89 -3.65 29.26 11.45
CA ALA A 89 -3.72 29.09 10.00
C ALA A 89 -3.02 27.80 9.51
N GLU A 90 -1.86 27.48 10.09
CA GLU A 90 -1.15 26.22 9.82
C GLU A 90 -2.01 25.01 10.24
N HIS A 91 -2.58 25.07 11.46
CA HIS A 91 -3.50 24.02 11.90
C HIS A 91 -4.72 23.90 10.98
N ALA A 92 -5.31 25.02 10.53
CA ALA A 92 -6.40 24.99 9.56
C ALA A 92 -5.97 24.37 8.22
N ALA A 93 -4.72 24.59 7.80
CA ALA A 93 -4.20 24.02 6.56
C ALA A 93 -4.11 22.48 6.59
N ILE A 94 -3.84 21.89 7.75
CA ILE A 94 -3.64 20.45 7.93
C ILE A 94 -4.80 19.73 8.62
N ALA A 95 -5.77 20.45 9.20
CA ALA A 95 -6.91 19.84 9.89
C ALA A 95 -7.69 18.93 8.96
N GLU A 96 -7.86 17.67 9.33
CA GLU A 96 -8.67 16.71 8.60
C GLU A 96 -10.10 16.63 9.12
N SER A 97 -10.99 16.29 8.22
CA SER A 97 -12.43 16.21 8.54
C SER A 97 -12.85 14.86 9.12
N SER A 98 -12.05 13.78 9.05
CA SER A 98 -12.56 12.45 9.46
C SER A 98 -11.57 11.31 9.66
N ALA A 99 -10.29 11.41 9.37
CA ALA A 99 -9.39 10.25 9.36
C ALA A 99 -8.15 10.30 10.27
N GLY A 100 -7.99 11.32 11.10
CA GLY A 100 -7.06 11.28 12.23
C GLY A 100 -5.59 11.53 11.94
N LEU A 101 -5.09 11.44 10.72
CA LEU A 101 -3.70 11.76 10.39
C LEU A 101 -3.64 13.17 9.78
N GLY A 102 -3.03 14.10 10.50
CA GLY A 102 -2.76 15.44 9.98
C GLY A 102 -1.73 15.40 8.86
N ASP A 103 -1.99 16.13 7.77
CA ASP A 103 -0.99 16.30 6.71
C ASP A 103 0.29 16.91 7.27
N ARG A 104 1.45 16.44 6.87
CA ARG A 104 2.74 16.99 7.30
C ARG A 104 3.10 18.22 6.46
N VAL A 105 3.28 19.38 7.12
CA VAL A 105 3.75 20.59 6.47
C VAL A 105 5.27 20.53 6.28
N THR A 106 5.75 20.75 5.06
CA THR A 106 7.18 20.85 4.74
C THR A 106 7.66 22.29 4.71
N GLU A 107 6.83 23.20 4.23
CA GLU A 107 7.10 24.64 4.22
C GLU A 107 5.83 25.42 4.58
N PHE A 108 5.99 26.51 5.32
CA PHE A 108 4.90 27.38 5.70
C PHE A 108 5.33 28.84 5.71
N THR A 109 4.50 29.70 5.14
CA THR A 109 4.67 31.17 5.24
C THR A 109 3.35 31.81 5.60
N ALA A 110 3.41 32.87 6.43
CA ALA A 110 2.25 33.68 6.79
C ALA A 110 2.58 35.15 6.78
N THR A 111 1.65 35.96 6.25
CA THR A 111 1.71 37.42 6.24
C THR A 111 0.51 37.94 7.00
N MET A 112 0.75 38.68 8.07
CA MET A 112 -0.28 39.40 8.83
C MET A 112 -0.70 40.66 8.07
N LEU A 113 -2.00 40.78 7.77
CA LEU A 113 -2.54 41.88 6.97
C LEU A 113 -3.20 42.95 7.86
N SER A 114 -3.93 42.52 8.90
CA SER A 114 -4.65 43.42 9.81
C SER A 114 -4.65 42.82 11.23
N PRO A 115 -4.73 43.68 12.26
CA PRO A 115 -4.79 43.22 13.65
C PRO A 115 -6.10 42.48 13.95
N VAL A 116 -6.00 41.48 14.81
CA VAL A 116 -7.13 40.73 15.37
C VAL A 116 -7.24 41.07 16.85
N LEU A 117 -8.46 41.31 17.32
CA LEU A 117 -8.73 41.59 18.73
C LEU A 117 -9.13 40.32 19.49
N PRO A 118 -8.84 40.22 20.79
CA PRO A 118 -9.28 39.11 21.62
C PRO A 118 -10.80 38.91 21.54
N GLY A 119 -11.22 37.66 21.43
CA GLY A 119 -12.63 37.28 21.35
C GLY A 119 -13.29 37.41 19.96
N GLN A 120 -12.60 37.92 18.95
CA GLN A 120 -13.14 37.93 17.59
C GLN A 120 -13.17 36.53 16.97
N GLU A 121 -14.22 36.27 16.18
CA GLU A 121 -14.31 35.05 15.37
C GLU A 121 -13.47 35.24 14.11
N VAL A 122 -12.49 34.34 13.91
CA VAL A 122 -11.65 34.30 12.72
C VAL A 122 -12.11 33.14 11.84
N THR A 123 -12.38 33.39 10.57
CA THR A 123 -12.72 32.39 9.57
C THR A 123 -11.49 32.09 8.70
N PHE A 124 -10.99 30.86 8.74
CA PHE A 124 -9.92 30.40 7.87
C PHE A 124 -10.53 29.68 6.67
N THR A 125 -10.25 30.15 5.48
CA THR A 125 -10.61 29.50 4.21
C THR A 125 -9.36 28.88 3.62
N VAL A 126 -9.37 27.55 3.40
CA VAL A 126 -8.24 26.78 2.87
C VAL A 126 -8.57 26.31 1.46
N GLU A 127 -7.74 26.68 0.50
CA GLU A 127 -7.87 26.30 -0.90
C GLU A 127 -6.60 25.63 -1.42
N ARG A 128 -6.76 24.56 -2.22
CA ARG A 128 -5.65 24.02 -3.00
C ARG A 128 -5.31 25.00 -4.11
N LYS A 129 -4.03 25.41 -4.20
CA LYS A 129 -3.51 26.33 -5.20
C LYS A 129 -2.82 25.58 -6.36
N GLY A 130 -2.14 24.49 -6.05
CA GLY A 130 -1.36 23.72 -6.99
C GLY A 130 -0.68 22.52 -6.34
N ILE A 131 0.27 21.97 -7.04
CA ILE A 131 1.15 20.89 -6.59
C ILE A 131 2.60 21.40 -6.68
N ASP A 132 3.40 21.11 -5.68
CA ASP A 132 4.84 21.33 -5.73
C ASP A 132 5.51 20.09 -6.33
N SER A 133 6.16 20.26 -7.48
CA SER A 133 6.79 19.17 -8.24
C SER A 133 8.14 18.70 -7.64
N ARG A 134 8.64 19.36 -6.59
CA ARG A 134 9.88 18.94 -5.94
C ARG A 134 9.70 17.62 -5.18
N PRO A 135 10.71 16.72 -5.16
CA PRO A 135 10.63 15.45 -4.45
C PRO A 135 10.22 15.58 -2.98
N GLY A 136 9.34 14.72 -2.51
CA GLY A 136 8.85 14.71 -1.14
C GLY A 136 7.79 15.77 -0.81
N ASN A 137 7.46 16.67 -1.75
CA ASN A 137 6.42 17.67 -1.63
C ASN A 137 5.17 17.26 -2.43
N GLY A 138 4.04 17.89 -2.11
CA GLY A 138 2.75 17.56 -2.70
C GLY A 138 1.88 18.80 -2.88
N GLU A 139 0.71 18.84 -2.25
CA GLU A 139 -0.22 19.97 -2.39
C GLU A 139 0.34 21.29 -1.85
N VAL A 140 0.10 22.37 -2.59
CA VAL A 140 0.28 23.73 -2.12
C VAL A 140 -1.08 24.31 -1.77
N ARG A 141 -1.27 24.65 -0.48
CA ARG A 141 -2.51 25.18 0.07
C ARG A 141 -2.36 26.65 0.41
N GLU A 142 -3.33 27.46 0.02
CA GLU A 142 -3.45 28.85 0.43
C GLU A 142 -4.49 28.95 1.53
N VAL A 143 -4.16 29.70 2.61
CA VAL A 143 -5.06 29.95 3.73
C VAL A 143 -5.32 31.43 3.80
N MET A 144 -6.58 31.83 3.73
CA MET A 144 -7.02 33.19 3.95
C MET A 144 -7.80 33.25 5.27
N ALA A 145 -7.30 34.05 6.22
CA ALA A 145 -8.02 34.31 7.45
C ALA A 145 -8.76 35.65 7.35
N THR A 146 -10.01 35.67 7.74
CA THR A 146 -10.85 36.88 7.74
C THR A 146 -11.57 37.09 9.07
N VAL A 147 -11.79 38.34 9.44
CA VAL A 147 -12.68 38.76 10.53
C VAL A 147 -13.75 39.69 9.92
N ASP A 148 -15.01 39.34 10.10
CA ASP A 148 -16.16 40.06 9.50
C ASP A 148 -16.02 40.27 7.98
N GLY A 149 -15.36 39.32 7.30
CA GLY A 149 -15.09 39.33 5.86
C GLY A 149 -13.81 40.06 5.43
N GLU A 150 -13.18 40.81 6.34
CA GLU A 150 -11.95 41.57 6.06
C GLU A 150 -10.71 40.69 6.27
N PRO A 151 -9.74 40.65 5.32
CA PRO A 151 -8.53 39.86 5.43
C PRO A 151 -7.64 40.30 6.60
N VAL A 152 -7.25 39.32 7.44
CA VAL A 152 -6.35 39.55 8.58
C VAL A 152 -5.03 38.80 8.45
N LEU A 153 -5.01 37.69 7.70
CA LEU A 153 -3.79 36.92 7.43
C LEU A 153 -3.94 36.18 6.10
N GLN A 154 -2.83 36.10 5.37
CA GLN A 154 -2.66 35.19 4.23
C GLN A 154 -1.49 34.26 4.50
N ALA A 155 -1.68 32.97 4.32
CA ALA A 155 -0.62 31.97 4.47
C ALA A 155 -0.59 31.00 3.27
N THR A 156 0.56 30.42 3.08
CA THR A 156 0.75 29.30 2.13
C THR A 156 1.46 28.18 2.84
N ALA A 157 0.93 26.96 2.71
CA ALA A 157 1.50 25.74 3.24
C ALA A 157 1.84 24.79 2.08
N VAL A 158 3.04 24.22 2.10
CA VAL A 158 3.42 23.08 1.25
C VAL A 158 3.26 21.83 2.10
N ILE A 159 2.47 20.89 1.58
CA ILE A 159 2.16 19.63 2.25
C ILE A 159 3.06 18.55 1.69
N ALA A 160 3.62 17.71 2.52
CA ALA A 160 4.40 16.55 2.08
C ALA A 160 3.59 15.65 1.15
N ALA A 161 4.23 15.08 0.15
CA ALA A 161 3.63 14.01 -0.61
C ALA A 161 3.33 12.82 0.32
N PRO A 162 2.19 12.14 0.16
CA PRO A 162 1.88 10.99 0.99
C PRO A 162 2.85 9.84 0.66
N THR A 163 3.34 9.17 1.69
CA THR A 163 4.07 7.91 1.53
C THR A 163 3.09 6.84 1.05
N THR A 164 3.33 6.30 -0.13
CA THR A 164 2.39 5.39 -0.80
C THR A 164 2.87 3.94 -0.78
N PHE A 165 1.94 3.02 -0.62
CA PHE A 165 2.13 1.59 -0.82
C PHE A 165 1.10 1.07 -1.82
N TYR A 166 1.58 0.41 -2.88
CA TYR A 166 0.71 -0.27 -3.83
C TYR A 166 0.64 -1.76 -3.52
N ALA A 167 -0.59 -2.26 -3.40
CA ALA A 167 -0.88 -3.65 -3.07
C ALA A 167 -1.66 -4.33 -4.19
N PHE A 168 -1.24 -5.54 -4.56
CA PHE A 168 -1.89 -6.35 -5.60
C PHE A 168 -2.55 -7.58 -4.97
N PRO A 169 -3.84 -7.85 -5.26
CA PRO A 169 -4.57 -8.95 -4.64
C PRO A 169 -4.17 -10.33 -5.20
N GLY A 170 -4.41 -11.35 -4.37
CA GLY A 170 -4.33 -12.75 -4.73
C GLY A 170 -5.61 -13.29 -5.39
N GLN A 171 -5.61 -14.60 -5.69
CA GLN A 171 -6.78 -15.29 -6.24
C GLN A 171 -8.00 -15.21 -5.30
N GLY A 172 -9.20 -15.19 -5.89
CA GLY A 172 -10.47 -15.11 -5.19
C GLY A 172 -11.35 -13.95 -5.65
N ILE A 173 -10.80 -13.02 -6.44
CA ILE A 173 -11.50 -11.84 -6.97
C ILE A 173 -11.96 -12.01 -8.42
N GLN A 174 -11.53 -13.11 -9.08
CA GLN A 174 -11.85 -13.34 -10.48
C GLN A 174 -13.36 -13.47 -10.70
N SER A 175 -13.83 -12.84 -11.74
CA SER A 175 -15.23 -12.90 -12.17
C SER A 175 -15.35 -12.77 -13.68
N LYS A 176 -16.38 -13.39 -14.24
CA LYS A 176 -16.68 -13.26 -15.66
C LYS A 176 -16.85 -11.77 -16.05
N GLY A 177 -16.13 -11.33 -17.05
CA GLY A 177 -16.18 -9.95 -17.55
C GLY A 177 -15.27 -8.96 -16.82
N MET A 178 -14.48 -9.40 -15.83
CA MET A 178 -13.59 -8.51 -15.06
C MET A 178 -12.65 -7.72 -16.00
N GLY A 179 -12.53 -6.40 -15.78
CA GLY A 179 -11.66 -5.50 -16.52
C GLY A 179 -12.12 -5.14 -17.94
N LEU A 180 -13.20 -5.76 -18.48
CA LEU A 180 -13.66 -5.48 -19.86
C LEU A 180 -14.32 -4.10 -20.00
N GLU A 181 -14.89 -3.56 -18.93
CA GLU A 181 -15.41 -2.20 -18.93
C GLU A 181 -14.27 -1.19 -19.07
N ALA A 182 -13.21 -1.32 -18.27
CA ALA A 182 -12.00 -0.49 -18.40
C ALA A 182 -11.39 -0.60 -19.80
N ARG A 183 -11.27 -1.83 -20.36
CA ARG A 183 -10.81 -2.05 -21.74
C ARG A 183 -11.66 -1.28 -22.77
N THR A 184 -12.94 -1.11 -22.53
CA THR A 184 -13.82 -0.35 -23.44
C THR A 184 -13.59 1.15 -23.32
N ASN A 185 -13.40 1.65 -22.13
CA ASN A 185 -13.41 3.08 -21.81
C ASN A 185 -12.01 3.73 -21.79
N SER A 186 -10.94 2.94 -21.56
CA SER A 186 -9.55 3.40 -21.45
C SER A 186 -8.70 2.88 -22.60
N ALA A 187 -7.91 3.76 -23.23
CA ALA A 187 -6.95 3.39 -24.26
C ALA A 187 -5.79 2.59 -23.69
N ALA A 188 -5.29 2.99 -22.51
CA ALA A 188 -4.21 2.29 -21.81
C ALA A 188 -4.63 0.86 -21.42
N ALA A 189 -5.79 0.70 -20.77
CA ALA A 189 -6.30 -0.62 -20.43
C ALA A 189 -6.53 -1.50 -21.66
N ARG A 190 -7.08 -0.92 -22.73
CA ARG A 190 -7.30 -1.65 -24.01
C ARG A 190 -6.00 -2.18 -24.57
N SER A 191 -4.95 -1.35 -24.61
CA SER A 191 -3.64 -1.75 -25.13
C SER A 191 -3.08 -2.96 -24.36
N VAL A 192 -3.17 -2.96 -23.03
CA VAL A 192 -2.72 -4.07 -22.19
C VAL A 192 -3.53 -5.35 -22.45
N TRP A 193 -4.86 -5.25 -22.49
CA TRP A 193 -5.72 -6.40 -22.74
C TRP A 193 -5.51 -7.02 -24.12
N ASP A 194 -5.32 -6.19 -25.16
CA ASP A 194 -5.10 -6.64 -26.52
C ASP A 194 -3.71 -7.30 -26.67
N GLU A 195 -2.69 -6.73 -26.04
CA GLU A 195 -1.35 -7.34 -25.98
C GLU A 195 -1.35 -8.66 -25.21
N ALA A 196 -2.02 -8.70 -24.05
CA ALA A 196 -2.15 -9.93 -23.27
C ALA A 196 -2.86 -11.04 -24.06
N ASP A 197 -3.92 -10.71 -24.81
CA ASP A 197 -4.63 -11.69 -25.65
C ASP A 197 -3.75 -12.18 -26.80
N ARG A 198 -2.95 -11.29 -27.40
CA ARG A 198 -1.98 -11.66 -28.44
C ARG A 198 -0.93 -12.64 -27.87
N VAL A 199 -0.28 -12.26 -26.76
CA VAL A 199 0.76 -13.07 -26.10
C VAL A 199 0.21 -14.45 -25.68
N THR A 200 -0.96 -14.48 -25.03
CA THR A 200 -1.53 -15.74 -24.59
C THR A 200 -1.93 -16.67 -25.75
N ARG A 201 -2.37 -16.12 -26.88
CA ARG A 201 -2.63 -16.91 -28.10
C ARG A 201 -1.36 -17.48 -28.71
N GLU A 202 -0.34 -16.64 -28.87
CA GLU A 202 0.91 -17.02 -29.54
C GLU A 202 1.75 -17.96 -28.67
N ASN A 203 1.99 -17.62 -27.39
CA ASN A 203 2.92 -18.31 -26.53
C ASN A 203 2.26 -19.44 -25.73
N LEU A 204 1.02 -19.25 -25.27
CA LEU A 204 0.34 -20.20 -24.38
C LEU A 204 -0.74 -21.04 -25.09
N GLY A 205 -1.29 -20.56 -26.21
CA GLY A 205 -2.24 -21.31 -27.04
C GLY A 205 -3.71 -21.14 -26.62
N PHE A 206 -4.06 -20.03 -25.94
CA PHE A 206 -5.44 -19.69 -25.59
C PHE A 206 -5.66 -18.18 -25.62
N SER A 207 -6.92 -17.74 -25.62
CA SER A 207 -7.29 -16.33 -25.54
C SER A 207 -7.69 -15.96 -24.12
N VAL A 208 -6.93 -15.08 -23.46
CA VAL A 208 -7.32 -14.55 -22.14
C VAL A 208 -8.62 -13.76 -22.20
N LEU A 209 -8.84 -12.99 -23.28
CA LEU A 209 -10.09 -12.26 -23.50
C LEU A 209 -11.30 -13.19 -23.62
N ALA A 210 -11.17 -14.31 -24.35
CA ALA A 210 -12.25 -15.28 -24.46
C ALA A 210 -12.56 -15.93 -23.11
N ILE A 211 -11.53 -16.28 -22.34
CA ILE A 211 -11.70 -16.87 -21.00
C ILE A 211 -12.42 -15.88 -20.08
N VAL A 212 -11.99 -14.63 -20.01
CA VAL A 212 -12.60 -13.63 -19.13
C VAL A 212 -14.01 -13.28 -19.58
N ARG A 213 -14.24 -13.09 -20.88
CA ARG A 213 -15.53 -12.69 -21.42
C ARG A 213 -16.59 -13.80 -21.32
N ASP A 214 -16.21 -15.02 -21.68
CA ASP A 214 -17.18 -16.11 -21.88
C ASP A 214 -17.20 -17.08 -20.69
N ASN A 215 -16.06 -17.22 -19.98
CA ASN A 215 -15.81 -18.22 -18.93
C ASN A 215 -16.30 -19.64 -19.35
N PRO A 216 -15.79 -20.18 -20.45
CA PRO A 216 -16.26 -21.49 -20.93
C PRO A 216 -15.98 -22.58 -19.91
N THR A 217 -16.81 -23.63 -19.88
CA THR A 217 -16.59 -24.76 -18.97
C THR A 217 -15.44 -25.67 -19.42
N GLU A 218 -14.96 -25.48 -20.66
CA GLU A 218 -13.90 -26.28 -21.26
C GLU A 218 -13.05 -25.44 -22.22
N VAL A 219 -11.74 -25.71 -22.23
CA VAL A 219 -10.79 -25.16 -23.20
C VAL A 219 -9.72 -26.21 -23.53
N THR A 220 -9.30 -26.26 -24.80
CA THR A 220 -8.15 -27.07 -25.20
C THR A 220 -6.96 -26.17 -25.47
N VAL A 221 -5.85 -26.42 -24.78
CA VAL A 221 -4.61 -25.62 -24.87
C VAL A 221 -3.47 -26.57 -25.24
N LYS A 222 -2.82 -26.34 -26.38
CA LYS A 222 -1.72 -27.17 -26.89
C LYS A 222 -2.01 -28.69 -26.81
N GLY A 223 -3.26 -29.07 -27.18
CA GLY A 223 -3.73 -30.47 -27.19
C GLY A 223 -4.16 -31.03 -25.81
N ARG A 224 -3.97 -30.31 -24.72
CA ARG A 224 -4.46 -30.66 -23.39
C ARG A 224 -5.83 -30.05 -23.14
N ARG A 225 -6.79 -30.87 -22.71
CA ARG A 225 -8.14 -30.44 -22.36
C ARG A 225 -8.20 -30.04 -20.89
N PHE A 226 -8.76 -28.87 -20.63
CA PHE A 226 -9.04 -28.36 -19.28
C PHE A 226 -10.54 -28.17 -19.13
N HIS A 227 -11.08 -28.61 -18.01
CA HIS A 227 -12.51 -28.54 -17.72
C HIS A 227 -12.73 -28.08 -16.28
N HIS A 228 -13.70 -27.19 -16.08
CA HIS A 228 -14.21 -26.81 -14.77
C HIS A 228 -15.71 -26.53 -14.86
N PRO A 229 -16.56 -27.09 -13.96
CA PRO A 229 -18.03 -26.98 -14.06
C PRO A 229 -18.54 -25.53 -13.97
N GLU A 230 -17.82 -24.67 -13.24
CA GLU A 230 -18.15 -23.24 -13.09
C GLU A 230 -17.38 -22.34 -14.04
N GLY A 231 -16.73 -22.92 -15.05
CA GLY A 231 -15.92 -22.23 -16.05
C GLY A 231 -14.42 -22.24 -15.73
N VAL A 232 -13.60 -22.30 -16.81
CA VAL A 232 -12.14 -22.46 -16.71
C VAL A 232 -11.43 -21.24 -16.09
N LEU A 233 -12.09 -20.10 -15.97
CA LEU A 233 -11.58 -18.95 -15.22
C LEU A 233 -11.31 -19.29 -13.73
N ASN A 234 -11.90 -20.38 -13.20
CA ASN A 234 -11.65 -20.87 -11.85
C ASN A 234 -10.45 -21.87 -11.77
N LEU A 235 -9.87 -22.26 -12.90
CA LEU A 235 -8.62 -23.01 -12.91
C LEU A 235 -7.44 -22.07 -12.73
N THR A 236 -6.58 -22.38 -11.76
CA THR A 236 -5.55 -21.44 -11.26
C THR A 236 -4.64 -20.88 -12.36
N GLN A 237 -4.23 -21.66 -13.36
CA GLN A 237 -3.40 -21.20 -14.47
C GLN A 237 -4.09 -20.13 -15.34
N PHE A 238 -5.41 -20.17 -15.49
CA PHE A 238 -6.16 -19.15 -16.24
C PHE A 238 -6.56 -17.97 -15.36
N THR A 239 -6.89 -18.25 -14.09
CA THR A 239 -7.15 -17.20 -13.09
C THR A 239 -5.96 -16.25 -12.98
N GLN A 240 -4.75 -16.79 -12.79
CA GLN A 240 -3.54 -16.00 -12.57
C GLN A 240 -3.21 -15.11 -13.76
N VAL A 241 -3.31 -15.64 -14.99
CA VAL A 241 -3.11 -14.85 -16.23
C VAL A 241 -4.13 -13.72 -16.34
N SER A 242 -5.39 -14.00 -16.03
CA SER A 242 -6.46 -13.00 -16.11
C SER A 242 -6.27 -11.90 -15.06
N MET A 243 -5.82 -12.24 -13.86
CA MET A 243 -5.51 -11.29 -12.79
C MET A 243 -4.28 -10.45 -13.10
N ALA A 244 -3.23 -11.06 -13.68
CA ALA A 244 -2.05 -10.33 -14.12
C ALA A 244 -2.43 -9.28 -15.19
N THR A 245 -3.23 -9.68 -16.17
CA THR A 245 -3.74 -8.76 -17.20
C THR A 245 -4.53 -7.60 -16.59
N LEU A 246 -5.42 -7.88 -15.63
CA LEU A 246 -6.21 -6.85 -14.93
C LEU A 246 -5.32 -5.88 -14.16
N GLY A 247 -4.34 -6.40 -13.39
CA GLY A 247 -3.42 -5.59 -12.60
C GLY A 247 -2.57 -4.67 -13.47
N LEU A 248 -2.00 -5.20 -14.57
CA LEU A 248 -1.23 -4.41 -15.53
C LEU A 248 -2.10 -3.34 -16.23
N ALA A 249 -3.35 -3.68 -16.57
CA ALA A 249 -4.26 -2.73 -17.19
C ALA A 249 -4.58 -1.55 -16.26
N GLN A 250 -4.90 -1.81 -15.00
CA GLN A 250 -5.16 -0.75 -14.02
C GLN A 250 -3.90 0.07 -13.70
N ALA A 251 -2.73 -0.55 -13.63
CA ALA A 251 -1.47 0.17 -13.48
C ALA A 251 -1.20 1.11 -14.68
N ALA A 252 -1.49 0.65 -15.90
CA ALA A 252 -1.38 1.48 -17.09
C ALA A 252 -2.35 2.67 -17.09
N GLU A 253 -3.58 2.50 -16.58
CA GLU A 253 -4.54 3.59 -16.40
C GLU A 253 -4.04 4.64 -15.39
N LEU A 254 -3.46 4.21 -14.27
CA LEU A 254 -2.89 5.12 -13.27
C LEU A 254 -1.71 5.92 -13.84
N ARG A 255 -0.86 5.29 -14.67
CA ARG A 255 0.24 5.98 -15.36
C ARG A 255 -0.26 6.97 -16.40
N GLU A 256 -1.23 6.58 -17.24
CA GLU A 256 -1.84 7.48 -18.23
C GLU A 256 -2.48 8.70 -17.54
N ALA A 257 -3.09 8.51 -16.38
CA ALA A 257 -3.67 9.58 -15.57
C ALA A 257 -2.62 10.46 -14.84
N GLY A 258 -1.33 10.08 -14.85
CA GLY A 258 -0.25 10.79 -14.16
C GLY A 258 -0.37 10.79 -12.63
N VAL A 259 -1.06 9.79 -12.05
CA VAL A 259 -1.29 9.70 -10.59
C VAL A 259 -0.52 8.55 -9.93
N MET A 260 0.27 7.81 -10.70
CA MET A 260 1.10 6.73 -10.18
C MET A 260 2.36 7.30 -9.55
N ASP A 261 2.60 6.92 -8.30
CA ASP A 261 3.82 7.25 -7.57
C ASP A 261 4.85 6.14 -7.84
N GLU A 262 5.81 6.41 -8.73
CA GLU A 262 6.81 5.40 -9.16
C GLU A 262 7.86 5.11 -8.07
N GLU A 263 7.97 5.95 -7.02
CA GLU A 263 8.88 5.75 -5.89
C GLU A 263 8.22 5.01 -4.71
N ALA A 264 6.95 4.64 -4.83
CA ALA A 264 6.18 3.99 -3.78
C ALA A 264 6.73 2.62 -3.39
N TYR A 265 6.42 2.19 -2.17
CA TYR A 265 6.55 0.80 -1.76
C TYR A 265 5.52 -0.06 -2.48
N PHE A 266 5.85 -1.33 -2.69
CA PHE A 266 4.91 -2.25 -3.32
C PHE A 266 5.07 -3.69 -2.84
N ALA A 267 3.95 -4.39 -2.82
CA ALA A 267 3.86 -5.83 -2.62
C ALA A 267 2.62 -6.40 -3.30
N GLY A 268 2.53 -7.70 -3.35
CA GLY A 268 1.32 -8.37 -3.79
C GLY A 268 1.05 -9.63 -2.97
N HIS A 269 -0.20 -9.90 -2.71
CA HIS A 269 -0.61 -11.10 -2.01
C HIS A 269 -0.60 -12.28 -3.00
N SER A 270 0.19 -13.32 -2.74
CA SER A 270 0.26 -14.52 -3.60
C SER A 270 0.60 -14.18 -5.06
N VAL A 271 -0.27 -14.49 -6.03
CA VAL A 271 -0.05 -14.13 -7.45
C VAL A 271 0.09 -12.62 -7.67
N GLY A 272 -0.49 -11.81 -6.78
CA GLY A 272 -0.33 -10.36 -6.82
C GLY A 272 1.11 -9.89 -6.74
N GLU A 273 2.00 -10.68 -6.12
CA GLU A 273 3.43 -10.36 -6.04
C GLU A 273 4.09 -10.30 -7.43
N TYR A 274 3.77 -11.24 -8.32
CA TYR A 274 4.24 -11.22 -9.71
C TYR A 274 3.71 -10.02 -10.47
N ASN A 275 2.44 -9.65 -10.22
CA ASN A 275 1.80 -8.50 -10.84
C ASN A 275 2.45 -7.19 -10.36
N ALA A 276 2.77 -7.08 -9.07
CA ALA A 276 3.48 -5.95 -8.49
C ALA A 276 4.88 -5.78 -9.09
N LEU A 277 5.65 -6.86 -9.21
CA LEU A 277 6.98 -6.87 -9.81
C LEU A 277 6.95 -6.45 -11.29
N ALA A 278 5.96 -6.89 -12.06
CA ALA A 278 5.81 -6.47 -13.45
C ALA A 278 5.36 -5.01 -13.55
N ALA A 279 4.42 -4.58 -12.70
CA ALA A 279 3.86 -3.24 -12.75
C ALA A 279 4.83 -2.15 -12.28
N PHE A 280 5.66 -2.40 -11.25
CA PHE A 280 6.52 -1.40 -10.63
C PHE A 280 8.00 -1.58 -10.90
N ALA A 281 8.51 -2.79 -10.71
CA ALA A 281 9.94 -3.03 -10.84
C ALA A 281 10.40 -3.21 -12.30
N GLY A 282 9.48 -3.49 -13.23
CA GLY A 282 9.79 -3.73 -14.63
C GLY A 282 10.72 -4.93 -14.87
N VAL A 283 10.88 -5.80 -13.86
CA VAL A 283 11.75 -7.00 -13.93
C VAL A 283 11.13 -8.11 -14.78
N LEU A 284 9.85 -8.02 -15.03
CA LEU A 284 9.07 -8.88 -15.92
C LEU A 284 8.30 -7.97 -16.89
N ASP A 285 8.53 -8.12 -18.17
CA ASP A 285 7.63 -7.49 -19.16
C ASP A 285 6.25 -8.18 -19.18
N ALA A 286 5.31 -7.60 -19.90
CA ALA A 286 3.95 -8.14 -19.94
C ALA A 286 3.89 -9.59 -20.46
N ALA A 287 4.73 -9.96 -21.41
CA ALA A 287 4.76 -11.34 -21.94
C ALA A 287 5.34 -12.29 -20.90
N ALA A 288 6.45 -11.92 -20.27
CA ALA A 288 7.13 -12.74 -19.27
C ALA A 288 6.23 -13.00 -18.05
N VAL A 289 5.55 -11.96 -17.51
CA VAL A 289 4.69 -12.17 -16.34
C VAL A 289 3.51 -13.09 -16.66
N LEU A 290 2.89 -12.96 -17.83
CA LEU A 290 1.77 -13.82 -18.24
C LEU A 290 2.21 -15.30 -18.37
N GLU A 291 3.40 -15.53 -18.92
CA GLU A 291 3.97 -16.88 -19.01
C GLU A 291 4.36 -17.42 -17.62
N VAL A 292 5.02 -16.61 -16.78
CA VAL A 292 5.41 -17.00 -15.42
C VAL A 292 4.18 -17.44 -14.61
N VAL A 293 3.13 -16.60 -14.54
CA VAL A 293 1.96 -16.92 -13.72
C VAL A 293 1.13 -18.07 -14.30
N TYR A 294 1.14 -18.26 -15.63
CA TYR A 294 0.56 -19.44 -16.25
C TYR A 294 1.28 -20.72 -15.82
N HIS A 295 2.61 -20.74 -15.92
CA HIS A 295 3.42 -21.88 -15.51
C HIS A 295 3.33 -22.14 -14.02
N ARG A 296 3.34 -21.07 -13.18
CA ARG A 296 3.09 -21.18 -11.74
C ARG A 296 1.78 -21.92 -11.46
N GLY A 297 0.69 -21.47 -12.07
CA GLY A 297 -0.62 -22.10 -11.92
C GLY A 297 -0.64 -23.53 -12.43
N LEU A 298 0.00 -23.81 -13.56
CA LEU A 298 0.05 -25.14 -14.16
C LEU A 298 0.86 -26.14 -13.31
N THR A 299 2.03 -25.72 -12.80
CA THR A 299 2.86 -26.52 -11.88
C THR A 299 2.06 -26.89 -10.63
N MET A 300 1.47 -25.92 -9.94
CA MET A 300 0.63 -26.17 -8.76
C MET A 300 -0.55 -27.11 -9.06
N HIS A 301 -1.22 -26.91 -10.20
CA HIS A 301 -2.33 -27.79 -10.61
C HIS A 301 -1.88 -29.22 -10.87
N SER A 302 -0.68 -29.41 -11.41
CA SER A 302 -0.15 -30.72 -11.83
C SER A 302 0.43 -31.53 -10.67
N LEU A 303 0.88 -30.88 -9.60
CA LEU A 303 1.41 -31.53 -8.39
C LEU A 303 0.34 -32.24 -7.57
N VAL A 304 -0.92 -31.85 -7.72
CA VAL A 304 -2.01 -32.37 -6.90
C VAL A 304 -2.67 -33.56 -7.60
N PRO A 305 -2.71 -34.76 -6.96
CA PRO A 305 -3.42 -35.91 -7.49
C PRO A 305 -4.91 -35.62 -7.69
N ARG A 306 -5.46 -36.13 -8.79
CA ARG A 306 -6.87 -35.90 -9.15
C ARG A 306 -7.56 -37.26 -9.45
N ASP A 307 -8.83 -37.33 -9.06
CA ASP A 307 -9.68 -38.47 -9.37
C ASP A 307 -10.09 -38.48 -10.87
N GLU A 308 -10.82 -39.51 -11.29
CA GLU A 308 -11.34 -39.67 -12.65
C GLU A 308 -12.28 -38.55 -13.11
N ASN A 309 -12.84 -37.75 -12.17
CA ASN A 309 -13.67 -36.59 -12.41
C ASN A 309 -12.86 -35.29 -12.39
N GLY A 310 -11.51 -35.36 -12.28
CA GLY A 310 -10.61 -34.23 -12.20
C GLY A 310 -10.62 -33.49 -10.86
N ARG A 311 -11.20 -34.06 -9.78
CA ARG A 311 -11.26 -33.43 -8.46
C ARG A 311 -10.06 -33.84 -7.63
N SER A 312 -9.53 -32.89 -6.88
CA SER A 312 -8.50 -33.11 -5.89
C SER A 312 -9.09 -33.37 -4.51
N ASN A 313 -8.33 -34.04 -3.64
CA ASN A 313 -8.67 -34.22 -2.23
C ASN A 313 -8.26 -33.05 -1.34
N TYR A 314 -7.94 -31.87 -1.91
CA TYR A 314 -7.49 -30.71 -1.17
C TYR A 314 -8.44 -29.53 -1.30
N GLY A 315 -8.17 -28.50 -0.51
CA GLY A 315 -8.82 -27.20 -0.61
C GLY A 315 -8.35 -26.22 0.44
N LEU A 316 -9.02 -25.07 0.50
CA LEU A 316 -8.75 -24.01 1.47
C LEU A 316 -10.00 -23.62 2.25
N ALA A 317 -9.78 -23.15 3.48
CA ALA A 317 -10.80 -22.52 4.31
C ALA A 317 -10.25 -21.27 5.00
N ALA A 318 -11.10 -20.29 5.21
CA ALA A 318 -10.81 -19.16 6.08
C ALA A 318 -11.16 -19.54 7.52
N LEU A 319 -10.22 -19.35 8.44
CA LEU A 319 -10.36 -19.51 9.88
C LEU A 319 -10.37 -18.13 10.52
N ARG A 320 -11.30 -17.91 11.47
CA ARG A 320 -11.42 -16.70 12.30
C ARG A 320 -11.19 -17.06 13.76
N PRO A 321 -9.95 -17.01 14.25
CA PRO A 321 -9.60 -17.47 15.59
C PRO A 321 -10.34 -16.72 16.70
N ASP A 322 -10.55 -15.40 16.55
CA ASP A 322 -11.31 -14.57 17.48
C ASP A 322 -12.73 -15.08 17.74
N LYS A 323 -13.32 -15.81 16.80
CA LYS A 323 -14.68 -16.37 16.93
C LYS A 323 -14.71 -17.69 17.69
N CYS A 324 -13.62 -18.43 17.71
CA CYS A 324 -13.48 -19.67 18.47
C CYS A 324 -12.59 -19.55 19.70
N GLY A 325 -12.26 -18.33 20.14
CA GLY A 325 -11.51 -18.09 21.38
C GLY A 325 -10.04 -18.51 21.30
N VAL A 326 -9.47 -18.63 20.11
CA VAL A 326 -8.07 -18.96 19.87
C VAL A 326 -7.27 -17.65 19.81
N ALA A 327 -6.22 -17.52 20.61
CA ALA A 327 -5.34 -16.35 20.57
C ALA A 327 -4.51 -16.33 19.27
N GLU A 328 -4.05 -15.15 18.86
CA GLU A 328 -3.23 -14.98 17.65
C GLU A 328 -1.99 -15.88 17.66
N SER A 329 -1.30 -15.96 18.81
CA SER A 329 -0.11 -16.81 19.01
C SER A 329 -0.37 -18.31 18.87
N ASP A 330 -1.61 -18.75 19.07
CA ASP A 330 -1.96 -20.17 19.23
C ASP A 330 -2.64 -20.76 17.98
N VAL A 331 -2.76 -19.95 16.92
CA VAL A 331 -3.49 -20.36 15.69
C VAL A 331 -2.85 -21.58 15.03
N GLU A 332 -1.53 -21.59 14.89
CA GLU A 332 -0.82 -22.72 14.29
C GLU A 332 -0.90 -23.98 15.18
N GLU A 333 -0.73 -23.82 16.50
CA GLU A 333 -0.87 -24.93 17.45
C GLU A 333 -2.29 -25.53 17.41
N PHE A 334 -3.31 -24.66 17.33
CA PHE A 334 -4.70 -25.09 17.21
C PHE A 334 -4.93 -25.92 15.93
N VAL A 335 -4.45 -25.45 14.77
CA VAL A 335 -4.59 -26.16 13.48
C VAL A 335 -3.79 -27.47 13.48
N ASN A 336 -2.54 -27.43 13.95
CA ASN A 336 -1.66 -28.60 14.04
C ASN A 336 -2.24 -29.67 14.99
N GLY A 337 -2.79 -29.26 16.14
CA GLY A 337 -3.44 -30.19 17.07
C GLY A 337 -4.67 -30.90 16.48
N ILE A 338 -5.38 -30.27 15.54
CA ILE A 338 -6.48 -30.90 14.81
C ILE A 338 -5.92 -31.84 13.74
N ALA A 339 -4.85 -31.46 13.02
CA ALA A 339 -4.18 -32.31 12.07
C ALA A 339 -3.69 -33.60 12.71
N GLU A 340 -3.00 -33.51 13.85
CA GLU A 340 -2.52 -34.66 14.61
C GLU A 340 -3.66 -35.58 15.08
N LYS A 341 -4.72 -35.02 15.64
CA LYS A 341 -5.87 -35.79 16.15
C LYS A 341 -6.65 -36.48 15.05
N SER A 342 -6.74 -35.87 13.87
CA SER A 342 -7.48 -36.42 12.73
C SER A 342 -6.62 -37.35 11.85
N GLY A 343 -5.30 -37.24 11.93
CA GLY A 343 -4.35 -37.91 11.01
C GLY A 343 -4.40 -37.34 9.59
N GLU A 344 -4.95 -36.15 9.41
CA GLU A 344 -5.17 -35.48 8.11
C GLU A 344 -4.26 -34.29 7.95
N PHE A 345 -3.94 -33.95 6.70
CA PHE A 345 -3.15 -32.76 6.41
C PHE A 345 -3.94 -31.48 6.62
N LEU A 346 -3.39 -30.56 7.42
CA LEU A 346 -3.82 -29.18 7.62
C LEU A 346 -2.58 -28.30 7.81
N GLU A 347 -2.56 -27.12 7.21
CA GLU A 347 -1.48 -26.14 7.35
C GLU A 347 -2.04 -24.72 7.25
N VAL A 348 -1.58 -23.81 8.11
CA VAL A 348 -1.90 -22.37 7.99
C VAL A 348 -1.05 -21.79 6.87
N VAL A 349 -1.68 -21.31 5.82
CA VAL A 349 -1.00 -20.92 4.58
C VAL A 349 -1.08 -19.43 4.26
N ASN A 350 -2.01 -18.67 4.86
CA ASN A 350 -2.05 -17.22 4.74
C ASN A 350 -2.36 -16.60 6.08
N HIS A 351 -1.50 -15.69 6.50
CA HIS A 351 -1.65 -14.84 7.68
C HIS A 351 -2.21 -13.48 7.19
N ASN A 352 -3.55 -13.33 7.13
CA ASN A 352 -4.18 -12.19 6.46
C ASN A 352 -4.51 -11.03 7.38
N LEU A 353 -5.00 -11.31 8.60
CA LEU A 353 -5.38 -10.30 9.58
C LEU A 353 -5.18 -10.85 10.99
N ALA A 354 -4.35 -10.20 11.75
CA ALA A 354 -3.90 -10.58 13.07
C ALA A 354 -5.04 -10.96 14.01
N GLY A 355 -5.00 -12.19 14.52
CA GLY A 355 -5.99 -12.77 15.41
C GLY A 355 -7.40 -12.93 14.82
N LYS A 356 -7.63 -12.56 13.53
CA LYS A 356 -8.98 -12.46 12.96
C LYS A 356 -9.20 -13.21 11.65
N GLN A 357 -8.15 -13.41 10.81
CA GLN A 357 -8.33 -14.05 9.52
C GLN A 357 -7.07 -14.74 9.02
N TYR A 358 -7.17 -16.07 8.91
CA TYR A 358 -6.12 -16.94 8.39
C TYR A 358 -6.71 -17.85 7.31
N ALA A 359 -5.88 -18.28 6.35
CA ALA A 359 -6.28 -19.35 5.44
C ALA A 359 -5.59 -20.65 5.86
N VAL A 360 -6.35 -21.74 5.84
CA VAL A 360 -5.87 -23.09 6.15
C VAL A 360 -6.05 -23.94 4.92
N ALA A 361 -4.95 -24.53 4.42
CA ALA A 361 -4.96 -25.57 3.41
C ALA A 361 -5.11 -26.94 4.09
N GLY A 362 -5.78 -27.87 3.41
CA GLY A 362 -5.92 -29.22 3.96
C GLY A 362 -6.62 -30.18 3.02
N THR A 363 -6.56 -31.47 3.40
CA THR A 363 -7.42 -32.46 2.78
C THR A 363 -8.88 -32.15 3.03
N VAL A 364 -9.78 -32.64 2.20
CA VAL A 364 -11.23 -32.48 2.41
C VAL A 364 -11.65 -33.01 3.77
N ALA A 365 -11.06 -34.10 4.25
CA ALA A 365 -11.34 -34.68 5.57
C ALA A 365 -10.75 -33.83 6.70
N GLY A 366 -9.51 -33.33 6.56
CA GLY A 366 -8.88 -32.43 7.51
C GLY A 366 -9.67 -31.11 7.67
N LEU A 367 -10.10 -30.51 6.56
CA LEU A 367 -10.92 -29.30 6.59
C LEU A 367 -12.30 -29.51 7.22
N LYS A 368 -12.86 -30.74 7.12
CA LYS A 368 -14.09 -31.11 7.88
C LYS A 368 -13.81 -31.23 9.37
N ALA A 369 -12.65 -31.80 9.77
CA ALA A 369 -12.24 -31.87 11.17
C ALA A 369 -12.03 -30.47 11.75
N LEU A 370 -11.35 -29.57 11.02
CA LEU A 370 -11.20 -28.18 11.39
C LEU A 370 -12.55 -27.47 11.54
N GLN A 371 -13.48 -27.68 10.60
CA GLN A 371 -14.84 -27.15 10.68
C GLN A 371 -15.58 -27.61 11.93
N ALA A 372 -15.46 -28.91 12.26
CA ALA A 372 -16.12 -29.47 13.45
C ALA A 372 -15.57 -28.81 14.73
N ALA A 373 -14.25 -28.72 14.87
CA ALA A 373 -13.61 -28.09 16.02
C ALA A 373 -13.94 -26.59 16.14
N ALA A 374 -13.93 -25.86 15.03
CA ALA A 374 -14.31 -24.44 15.02
C ALA A 374 -15.79 -24.23 15.38
N ASN A 375 -16.69 -25.11 14.91
CA ASN A 375 -18.13 -25.03 15.23
C ASN A 375 -18.45 -25.45 16.68
N GLU A 376 -17.66 -26.36 17.26
CA GLU A 376 -17.76 -26.71 18.68
C GLU A 376 -17.45 -25.50 19.57
N ALA A 377 -16.40 -24.75 19.22
CA ALA A 377 -15.99 -23.54 19.93
C ALA A 377 -16.89 -22.33 19.60
N ALA A 378 -17.45 -22.25 18.38
CA ALA A 378 -18.31 -21.17 17.90
C ALA A 378 -19.56 -21.73 17.19
N PRO A 379 -20.62 -22.06 17.94
CA PRO A 379 -21.83 -22.70 17.37
C PRO A 379 -22.58 -21.88 16.32
N ASP A 380 -22.30 -20.56 16.23
CA ASP A 380 -22.90 -19.69 15.21
C ASP A 380 -22.31 -19.92 13.79
N GLY A 381 -21.31 -20.80 13.65
CA GLY A 381 -20.68 -21.22 12.40
C GLY A 381 -19.86 -20.13 11.71
N LYS A 382 -19.56 -19.01 12.37
CA LYS A 382 -18.84 -17.88 11.76
C LYS A 382 -17.33 -17.97 11.86
N ALA A 383 -16.78 -18.94 12.61
CA ALA A 383 -15.35 -19.12 12.79
C ALA A 383 -14.67 -19.79 11.59
N TYR A 384 -15.42 -20.56 10.81
CA TYR A 384 -14.92 -21.31 9.65
C TYR A 384 -15.73 -21.00 8.40
N VAL A 385 -15.05 -20.75 7.28
CA VAL A 385 -15.66 -20.55 5.97
C VAL A 385 -14.87 -21.32 4.92
N ARG A 386 -15.47 -22.35 4.32
CA ARG A 386 -14.86 -23.04 3.17
C ARG A 386 -14.74 -22.07 2.00
N ILE A 387 -13.57 -22.01 1.37
CA ILE A 387 -13.35 -21.21 0.16
C ILE A 387 -13.75 -22.06 -1.05
N PRO A 388 -14.84 -21.72 -1.77
CA PRO A 388 -15.31 -22.50 -2.89
C PRO A 388 -14.38 -22.40 -4.09
N GLY A 389 -14.41 -23.42 -4.98
CA GLY A 389 -13.68 -23.41 -6.25
C GLY A 389 -12.16 -23.59 -6.14
N ILE A 390 -11.61 -23.73 -4.94
CA ILE A 390 -10.18 -24.00 -4.72
C ILE A 390 -9.99 -25.47 -4.38
N ASP A 391 -9.19 -26.14 -5.20
CA ASP A 391 -8.86 -27.57 -5.10
C ASP A 391 -7.34 -27.84 -5.14
N VAL A 392 -6.54 -26.83 -4.85
CA VAL A 392 -5.08 -26.87 -4.70
C VAL A 392 -4.72 -26.32 -3.32
N PRO A 393 -3.85 -26.98 -2.54
CA PRO A 393 -3.42 -26.50 -1.22
C PRO A 393 -2.33 -25.43 -1.39
N PHE A 394 -2.72 -24.26 -1.92
CA PHE A 394 -1.79 -23.14 -2.17
C PHE A 394 -0.98 -22.80 -0.93
N HIS A 395 0.27 -22.43 -1.14
CA HIS A 395 1.19 -21.97 -0.11
C HIS A 395 1.53 -23.00 0.97
N SER A 396 1.30 -24.30 0.69
CA SER A 396 1.60 -25.37 1.63
C SER A 396 2.81 -26.20 1.19
N ALA A 397 3.39 -26.90 2.15
CA ALA A 397 4.51 -27.81 1.94
C ALA A 397 4.23 -28.93 0.93
N VAL A 398 2.96 -29.27 0.68
CA VAL A 398 2.54 -30.25 -0.35
C VAL A 398 3.04 -29.87 -1.75
N LEU A 399 3.29 -28.60 -2.01
CA LEU A 399 3.70 -28.10 -3.32
C LEU A 399 5.22 -27.99 -3.51
N ARG A 400 6.03 -28.34 -2.50
CA ARG A 400 7.50 -28.18 -2.54
C ARG A 400 8.19 -28.89 -3.71
N ASP A 401 7.68 -30.05 -4.12
CA ASP A 401 8.25 -30.82 -5.25
C ASP A 401 8.21 -30.06 -6.58
N GLY A 402 7.44 -28.99 -6.67
CA GLY A 402 7.36 -28.13 -7.86
C GLY A 402 8.36 -27.00 -7.93
N VAL A 403 9.14 -26.77 -6.87
CA VAL A 403 10.05 -25.62 -6.78
C VAL A 403 11.09 -25.62 -7.89
N ASP A 404 11.75 -26.74 -8.15
CA ASP A 404 12.80 -26.83 -9.17
C ASP A 404 12.25 -26.66 -10.60
N GLU A 405 11.08 -27.25 -10.88
CA GLU A 405 10.41 -27.05 -12.18
C GLU A 405 10.07 -25.59 -12.39
N PHE A 406 9.47 -24.95 -11.39
CA PHE A 406 9.05 -23.57 -11.50
C PHE A 406 10.25 -22.61 -11.51
N ARG A 407 11.31 -22.87 -10.74
CA ARG A 407 12.58 -22.14 -10.83
C ARG A 407 13.12 -22.16 -12.27
N GLY A 408 13.08 -23.29 -12.95
CA GLY A 408 13.50 -23.41 -14.35
C GLY A 408 12.65 -22.55 -15.31
N HIS A 409 11.38 -22.29 -15.01
CA HIS A 409 10.58 -21.32 -15.75
C HIS A 409 11.00 -19.88 -15.48
N LEU A 410 11.23 -19.51 -14.21
CA LEU A 410 11.73 -18.18 -13.82
C LEU A 410 13.09 -17.89 -14.45
N ASP A 411 14.02 -18.86 -14.44
CA ASP A 411 15.35 -18.70 -15.02
C ASP A 411 15.33 -18.42 -16.52
N ARG A 412 14.34 -18.93 -17.25
CA ARG A 412 14.19 -18.65 -18.69
C ARG A 412 13.51 -17.33 -19.00
N LEU A 413 12.67 -16.83 -18.11
CA LEU A 413 11.78 -15.70 -18.37
C LEU A 413 12.26 -14.39 -17.74
N LEU A 414 13.08 -14.46 -16.69
CA LEU A 414 13.71 -13.27 -16.11
C LEU A 414 15.00 -12.92 -16.88
N PRO A 415 15.34 -11.62 -16.98
CA PRO A 415 16.59 -11.18 -17.57
C PRO A 415 17.81 -11.73 -16.80
N ASP A 416 18.98 -11.77 -17.43
CA ASP A 416 20.22 -12.28 -16.81
C ASP A 416 20.67 -11.48 -15.58
N GLU A 417 20.31 -10.22 -15.51
CA GLU A 417 20.54 -9.31 -14.38
C GLU A 417 19.29 -8.48 -14.13
N VAL A 418 19.04 -8.12 -12.88
CA VAL A 418 17.93 -7.26 -12.44
C VAL A 418 18.52 -6.00 -11.83
N ASP A 419 17.98 -4.85 -12.19
CA ASP A 419 18.37 -3.59 -11.58
C ASP A 419 18.01 -3.58 -10.08
N PRO A 420 19.00 -3.53 -9.18
CA PRO A 420 18.72 -3.50 -7.75
C PRO A 420 17.89 -2.29 -7.30
N GLU A 421 18.03 -1.14 -7.96
CA GLU A 421 17.31 0.09 -7.58
C GLU A 421 15.78 -0.05 -7.75
N ALA A 422 15.36 -0.93 -8.66
CA ALA A 422 13.95 -1.23 -8.84
C ALA A 422 13.31 -1.99 -7.66
N LEU A 423 14.12 -2.67 -6.84
CA LEU A 423 13.66 -3.59 -5.78
C LEU A 423 14.06 -3.15 -4.38
N VAL A 424 15.34 -2.78 -4.19
CA VAL A 424 15.92 -2.53 -2.86
C VAL A 424 15.17 -1.42 -2.14
N GLY A 425 14.76 -1.72 -0.90
CA GLY A 425 14.06 -0.79 -0.04
C GLY A 425 12.59 -0.55 -0.38
N ARG A 426 12.09 -1.03 -1.53
CA ARG A 426 10.74 -0.75 -2.04
C ARG A 426 9.84 -1.98 -2.14
N TYR A 427 10.37 -3.07 -2.64
CA TYR A 427 9.67 -4.34 -2.77
C TYR A 427 9.62 -5.11 -1.45
N ILE A 428 8.44 -5.63 -1.08
CA ILE A 428 8.23 -6.43 0.13
C ILE A 428 7.76 -7.82 -0.29
N PRO A 429 8.65 -8.85 -0.25
CA PRO A 429 8.31 -10.21 -0.63
C PRO A 429 7.37 -10.90 0.37
N ASN A 430 6.46 -11.75 -0.12
CA ASN A 430 5.58 -12.57 0.74
C ASN A 430 6.36 -13.51 1.66
N LEU A 431 7.50 -14.01 1.19
CA LEU A 431 8.30 -15.01 1.90
C LEU A 431 8.94 -14.44 3.18
N THR A 432 9.45 -13.21 3.12
CA THR A 432 10.18 -12.57 4.23
C THR A 432 9.36 -11.52 4.96
N ALA A 433 8.40 -10.89 4.27
CA ALA A 433 7.64 -9.74 4.76
C ALA A 433 8.53 -8.57 5.27
N THR A 434 9.73 -8.44 4.72
CA THR A 434 10.69 -7.36 4.97
C THR A 434 11.06 -6.70 3.65
N GLN A 435 11.59 -5.47 3.68
CA GLN A 435 12.04 -4.81 2.45
C GLN A 435 13.16 -5.62 1.78
N PHE A 436 13.04 -5.83 0.48
CA PHE A 436 14.08 -6.49 -0.31
C PHE A 436 15.42 -5.76 -0.17
N ALA A 437 16.47 -6.51 0.12
CA ALA A 437 17.82 -5.96 0.32
C ALA A 437 18.89 -6.90 -0.24
N LEU A 438 20.04 -6.35 -0.62
CA LEU A 438 21.23 -7.12 -1.03
C LEU A 438 22.20 -7.22 0.15
N THR A 439 21.73 -7.72 1.28
CA THR A 439 22.51 -7.89 2.51
C THR A 439 22.55 -9.36 2.92
N GLU A 440 23.63 -9.74 3.60
CA GLU A 440 23.78 -11.10 4.13
C GLU A 440 22.65 -11.46 5.10
N GLU A 441 22.19 -10.49 5.87
CA GLU A 441 21.05 -10.65 6.79
C GLU A 441 19.77 -11.00 6.06
N PHE A 442 19.46 -10.31 4.95
CA PHE A 442 18.28 -10.62 4.14
C PHE A 442 18.35 -12.02 3.53
N VAL A 443 19.54 -12.46 3.06
CA VAL A 443 19.75 -13.83 2.55
C VAL A 443 19.54 -14.86 3.66
N ARG A 444 19.98 -14.59 4.90
CA ARG A 444 19.71 -15.47 6.05
C ARG A 444 18.21 -15.58 6.34
N GLN A 445 17.50 -14.46 6.35
CA GLN A 445 16.03 -14.48 6.53
C GLN A 445 15.33 -15.32 5.46
N MET A 446 15.80 -15.25 4.21
CA MET A 446 15.29 -16.13 3.15
C MET A 446 15.61 -17.61 3.43
N ALA A 447 16.83 -17.92 3.86
CA ALA A 447 17.28 -19.29 4.13
C ALA A 447 16.57 -19.93 5.34
N GLU A 448 16.02 -19.15 6.27
CA GLU A 448 15.21 -19.65 7.38
C GLU A 448 13.86 -20.27 6.92
N VAL A 449 13.34 -19.80 5.76
CA VAL A 449 12.03 -20.20 5.26
C VAL A 449 12.10 -20.99 3.94
N ALA A 450 13.22 -20.90 3.22
CA ALA A 450 13.46 -21.59 1.96
C ALA A 450 14.61 -22.61 2.12
N GLU A 451 14.32 -23.87 1.89
CA GLU A 451 15.33 -24.95 1.92
C GLU A 451 16.14 -24.91 0.61
N SER A 452 16.86 -23.80 0.37
CA SER A 452 17.56 -23.53 -0.89
C SER A 452 19.07 -23.63 -0.74
N LYS A 453 19.65 -24.63 -1.42
CA LYS A 453 21.11 -24.74 -1.52
C LYS A 453 21.75 -23.53 -2.20
N ILE A 454 21.03 -22.82 -3.08
CA ILE A 454 21.52 -21.62 -3.74
C ILE A 454 21.75 -20.50 -2.71
N LEU A 455 20.84 -20.36 -1.74
CA LEU A 455 21.01 -19.39 -0.64
C LEU A 455 22.16 -19.79 0.28
N ASP A 456 22.33 -21.08 0.58
CA ASP A 456 23.47 -21.58 1.36
C ASP A 456 24.80 -21.28 0.67
N ASP A 457 24.89 -21.50 -0.65
CA ASP A 457 26.07 -21.22 -1.46
C ASP A 457 26.39 -19.70 -1.49
N ILE A 458 25.38 -18.83 -1.54
CA ILE A 458 25.54 -17.37 -1.42
C ILE A 458 26.06 -16.98 -0.04
N LEU A 459 25.53 -17.56 1.03
CA LEU A 459 25.95 -17.29 2.40
C LEU A 459 27.38 -17.77 2.66
N ALA A 460 27.81 -18.85 2.01
CA ALA A 460 29.18 -19.38 2.12
C ALA A 460 30.24 -18.41 1.57
N ASP A 461 29.91 -17.59 0.56
CA ASP A 461 30.77 -16.54 0.02
C ASP A 461 29.95 -15.31 -0.42
N PHE A 462 29.34 -14.66 0.56
CA PHE A 462 28.50 -13.48 0.32
C PHE A 462 29.28 -12.34 -0.37
N GLY A 463 30.55 -12.18 -0.04
CA GLY A 463 31.39 -11.12 -0.64
C GLY A 463 31.52 -11.26 -2.15
N ALA A 464 31.71 -12.47 -2.66
CA ALA A 464 31.75 -12.74 -4.10
C ALA A 464 30.40 -12.51 -4.78
N ALA A 465 29.31 -12.87 -4.13
CA ALA A 465 27.95 -12.63 -4.62
C ALA A 465 27.61 -11.13 -4.67
N ALA A 466 27.90 -10.39 -3.61
CA ALA A 466 27.64 -8.95 -3.49
C ALA A 466 28.48 -8.10 -4.48
N ALA A 467 29.60 -8.61 -4.96
CA ALA A 467 30.39 -7.95 -6.01
C ALA A 467 29.66 -7.85 -7.36
N LYS A 468 28.53 -8.56 -7.52
CA LYS A 468 27.71 -8.56 -8.75
C LYS A 468 26.24 -8.29 -8.39
N PRO A 469 25.89 -7.05 -8.00
CA PRO A 469 24.59 -6.74 -7.39
C PRO A 469 23.41 -7.08 -8.30
N GLY A 470 23.49 -6.85 -9.61
CA GLY A 470 22.40 -7.19 -10.53
C GLY A 470 22.14 -8.68 -10.64
N ARG A 471 23.20 -9.51 -10.59
CA ARG A 471 23.05 -10.98 -10.57
C ARG A 471 22.56 -11.48 -9.21
N LEU A 472 23.04 -10.90 -8.12
CA LEU A 472 22.57 -11.23 -6.78
C LEU A 472 21.08 -10.89 -6.65
N ALA A 473 20.66 -9.69 -7.06
CA ALA A 473 19.26 -9.29 -7.07
C ALA A 473 18.38 -10.28 -7.85
N ARG A 474 18.82 -10.68 -9.05
CA ARG A 474 18.14 -11.69 -9.85
C ARG A 474 18.04 -13.04 -9.13
N THR A 475 19.14 -13.52 -8.59
CA THR A 475 19.17 -14.84 -7.94
C THR A 475 18.24 -14.86 -6.71
N LEU A 476 18.30 -13.82 -5.87
CA LEU A 476 17.40 -13.69 -4.72
C LEU A 476 15.93 -13.59 -5.15
N LEU A 477 15.64 -12.83 -6.21
CA LEU A 477 14.29 -12.72 -6.74
C LEU A 477 13.77 -14.07 -7.25
N VAL A 478 14.58 -14.83 -7.99
CA VAL A 478 14.20 -16.17 -8.47
C VAL A 478 13.89 -17.10 -7.30
N GLU A 479 14.73 -17.11 -6.24
CA GLU A 479 14.49 -17.94 -5.06
C GLU A 479 13.24 -17.51 -4.29
N LEU A 480 13.04 -16.20 -4.08
CA LEU A 480 11.81 -15.68 -3.46
C LEU A 480 10.56 -16.18 -4.19
N LEU A 481 10.54 -16.03 -5.51
CA LEU A 481 9.39 -16.40 -6.34
C LEU A 481 9.21 -17.91 -6.46
N ALA A 482 10.31 -18.69 -6.53
CA ALA A 482 10.27 -20.15 -6.63
C ALA A 482 9.72 -20.81 -5.37
N TRP A 483 10.05 -20.27 -4.18
CA TRP A 483 9.57 -20.80 -2.91
C TRP A 483 8.22 -20.23 -2.46
N GLN A 484 7.80 -19.11 -3.02
CA GLN A 484 6.60 -18.41 -2.60
C GLN A 484 5.33 -19.29 -2.66
N PHE A 485 5.15 -20.08 -3.72
CA PHE A 485 3.87 -20.81 -3.90
C PHE A 485 3.71 -22.03 -2.98
N CYS A 486 4.78 -22.47 -2.30
CA CYS A 486 4.79 -23.55 -1.33
C CYS A 486 5.13 -23.10 0.10
N SER A 487 5.12 -21.79 0.35
CA SER A 487 5.39 -21.17 1.65
C SER A 487 4.26 -20.23 2.05
N PRO A 488 3.97 -20.06 3.34
CA PRO A 488 2.91 -19.19 3.81
C PRO A 488 3.06 -17.73 3.36
N VAL A 489 1.94 -17.08 3.05
CA VAL A 489 1.90 -15.64 2.79
C VAL A 489 1.86 -14.88 4.10
N ARG A 490 2.91 -14.12 4.41
CA ARG A 490 3.10 -13.35 5.65
C ARG A 490 2.50 -11.95 5.54
N TRP A 491 1.19 -11.88 5.26
CA TRP A 491 0.53 -10.60 4.97
C TRP A 491 0.29 -9.75 6.22
N ILE A 492 0.17 -10.38 7.40
CA ILE A 492 0.10 -9.66 8.69
C ILE A 492 1.37 -8.85 8.88
N GLU A 493 2.53 -9.49 8.79
CA GLU A 493 3.84 -8.86 8.96
C GLU A 493 4.10 -7.79 7.88
N THR A 494 3.66 -8.05 6.64
CA THR A 494 3.73 -7.03 5.57
C THR A 494 2.92 -5.79 5.94
N GLN A 495 1.69 -5.94 6.44
CA GLN A 495 0.87 -4.81 6.87
C GLN A 495 1.44 -4.09 8.10
N ASP A 496 1.97 -4.85 9.07
CA ASP A 496 2.60 -4.29 10.26
C ASP A 496 3.87 -3.47 9.89
N LEU A 497 4.70 -3.96 8.97
CA LEU A 497 5.85 -3.22 8.43
C LEU A 497 5.40 -1.92 7.72
N VAL A 498 4.41 -2.03 6.82
CA VAL A 498 3.91 -0.91 6.02
C VAL A 498 3.30 0.18 6.90
N MET A 499 2.50 -0.22 7.88
CA MET A 499 1.83 0.71 8.79
C MET A 499 2.71 1.14 9.97
N GLY A 500 3.72 0.37 10.33
CA GLY A 500 4.66 0.66 11.42
C GLY A 500 5.90 1.38 10.91
N ASP A 501 6.94 0.64 10.62
CA ASP A 501 8.29 1.17 10.37
C ASP A 501 8.38 2.05 9.10
N LEU A 502 7.57 1.77 8.07
CA LEU A 502 7.57 2.54 6.82
C LEU A 502 6.66 3.76 6.86
N ASP A 503 5.84 3.90 7.90
CA ASP A 503 4.93 5.03 8.11
C ASP A 503 4.13 5.41 6.85
N VAL A 504 3.63 4.39 6.15
CA VAL A 504 2.82 4.57 4.95
C VAL A 504 1.46 5.14 5.34
N ASN A 505 1.08 6.24 4.72
CA ASN A 505 -0.19 6.91 5.00
C ASN A 505 -1.20 6.82 3.85
N ARG A 506 -0.82 6.17 2.73
CA ARG A 506 -1.71 5.91 1.59
C ARG A 506 -1.50 4.50 1.04
N ILE A 507 -2.53 3.65 1.11
CA ILE A 507 -2.52 2.31 0.53
C ILE A 507 -3.47 2.27 -0.67
N ILE A 508 -2.96 1.84 -1.83
CA ILE A 508 -3.71 1.75 -3.07
C ILE A 508 -3.71 0.30 -3.54
N GLU A 509 -4.88 -0.29 -3.70
CA GLU A 509 -5.03 -1.63 -4.28
C GLU A 509 -5.14 -1.53 -5.81
N VAL A 510 -4.30 -2.27 -6.53
CA VAL A 510 -4.26 -2.35 -8.00
C VAL A 510 -4.53 -3.79 -8.44
N GLY A 511 -5.36 -3.96 -9.46
CA GLY A 511 -5.87 -5.28 -9.88
C GLY A 511 -7.18 -5.62 -9.18
N VAL A 512 -7.96 -4.60 -8.81
CA VAL A 512 -9.27 -4.75 -8.15
C VAL A 512 -10.29 -5.33 -9.11
N GLY A 513 -10.95 -6.43 -8.69
CA GLY A 513 -12.09 -7.00 -9.40
C GLY A 513 -13.38 -6.21 -9.17
N THR A 514 -14.40 -6.87 -8.57
CA THR A 514 -15.69 -6.22 -8.27
C THR A 514 -15.68 -5.39 -6.99
N ALA A 515 -14.76 -5.69 -6.07
CA ALA A 515 -14.59 -4.98 -4.80
C ALA A 515 -13.14 -5.12 -4.30
N PRO A 516 -12.63 -4.12 -3.56
CA PRO A 516 -11.29 -4.20 -2.98
C PRO A 516 -11.24 -5.29 -1.89
N THR A 517 -10.13 -6.00 -1.84
CA THR A 517 -9.86 -7.05 -0.85
C THR A 517 -8.72 -6.67 0.08
N ILE A 518 -7.59 -6.28 -0.47
CA ILE A 518 -6.39 -5.90 0.28
C ILE A 518 -6.60 -4.57 1.00
N ALA A 519 -7.21 -3.58 0.33
CA ALA A 519 -7.54 -2.31 0.98
C ALA A 519 -8.52 -2.48 2.15
N ASN A 520 -9.48 -3.42 2.03
CA ASN A 520 -10.36 -3.77 3.14
C ASN A 520 -9.63 -4.48 4.29
N LEU A 521 -8.62 -5.33 3.99
CA LEU A 521 -7.75 -5.92 5.02
C LEU A 521 -6.93 -4.83 5.71
N ALA A 522 -6.34 -3.92 4.94
CA ALA A 522 -5.55 -2.81 5.46
C ALA A 522 -6.37 -1.89 6.39
N ALA A 523 -7.59 -1.52 6.00
CA ALA A 523 -8.50 -0.73 6.85
C ALA A 523 -8.84 -1.44 8.17
N ARG A 524 -8.99 -2.77 8.15
CA ARG A 524 -9.22 -3.57 9.35
C ARG A 524 -7.97 -3.70 10.21
N THR A 525 -6.79 -3.82 9.59
CA THR A 525 -5.49 -3.85 10.29
C THR A 525 -5.24 -2.53 11.00
N ALA A 526 -5.47 -1.39 10.32
CA ALA A 526 -5.36 -0.05 10.91
C ALA A 526 -6.28 0.14 12.15
N SER A 527 -7.38 -0.61 12.22
CA SER A 527 -8.31 -0.58 13.36
C SER A 527 -7.88 -1.48 14.54
N LEU A 528 -6.77 -2.21 14.43
CA LEU A 528 -6.28 -3.06 15.51
C LEU A 528 -5.59 -2.24 16.60
N PRO A 529 -5.68 -2.67 17.89
CA PRO A 529 -5.06 -1.94 19.00
C PRO A 529 -3.56 -1.65 18.82
N ARG A 530 -2.83 -2.53 18.11
CA ARG A 530 -1.39 -2.36 17.83
C ARG A 530 -1.08 -1.19 16.89
N HIS A 531 -2.10 -0.64 16.22
CA HIS A 531 -1.99 0.51 15.31
C HIS A 531 -2.80 1.72 15.81
N ALA A 532 -3.35 1.67 17.05
CA ALA A 532 -4.23 2.72 17.59
C ALA A 532 -3.51 4.04 17.91
N ASP A 533 -2.18 4.00 18.09
CA ASP A 533 -1.36 5.18 18.39
C ASP A 533 -0.85 5.88 17.12
N ARG A 534 -1.34 5.50 15.96
CA ARG A 534 -1.08 6.21 14.70
C ARG A 534 -2.05 7.38 14.59
N ASP A 535 -1.55 8.56 14.96
CA ASP A 535 -2.24 9.84 14.74
C ASP A 535 -2.18 10.29 13.28
#